data_cc52dde759abb5c9c5e8564a4dd9f359
#
_entry.id   cc52dde759abb5c9c5e8564a4dd9f359
#
_cell.length_a   1.000
_cell.length_b   1.000
_cell.length_c   1.000
_cell.angle_alpha   90.00
_cell.angle_beta   90.00
_cell.angle_gamma   90.00
#
_symmetry.space_group_name_H-M   'P 1'
#
loop_
_entity.id
_entity.type
_entity.pdbx_description
1 polymer ?
#
loop_
_entity_poly.entity_id
_entity_poly.type
_entity_poly.pdbx_seq_one_letter_code
_entity_poly.pdbx_strand_id
1 'polypeptide(L)'
;MSDEEPTLIGKIKDKRIRSKQQWAEQGRLITGRPDLGHVNRLPPGQKEVKNWPVLDLGVQPDVKPENWRLQIMGLVENPVALTLEQFKALPQEDFVSDIHCVTAWSRYDNHWQGVSSKTLLNLVKPKAEASHIVFHAYDGYTTNVTTT
;
A
#
# COMPACT_ATOMS: atom_id res chain seq x y z
N MET A 1 34.47 -13.92 -1.04
CA MET A 1 33.24 -13.12 -0.93
C MET A 1 33.40 -12.03 -1.95
N SER A 2 32.70 -12.14 -3.08
CA SER A 2 32.74 -11.17 -4.18
C SER A 2 31.82 -10.01 -3.80
N ASP A 3 32.39 -8.84 -3.50
CA ASP A 3 31.66 -7.58 -3.37
C ASP A 3 31.17 -7.19 -4.76
N GLU A 4 29.97 -7.63 -5.15
CA GLU A 4 29.31 -7.14 -6.35
C GLU A 4 28.95 -5.66 -6.13
N GLU A 5 29.50 -4.79 -6.97
CA GLU A 5 29.14 -3.36 -6.96
C GLU A 5 27.61 -3.21 -7.20
N PRO A 6 26.92 -2.38 -6.40
CA PRO A 6 25.49 -2.20 -6.56
C PRO A 6 25.15 -1.63 -7.94
N THR A 7 24.19 -2.22 -8.61
CA THR A 7 23.69 -1.80 -9.91
C THR A 7 23.23 -0.33 -9.87
N LEU A 8 23.17 0.35 -11.02
CA LEU A 8 22.65 1.73 -11.13
C LEU A 8 21.25 1.86 -10.51
N ILE A 9 20.39 0.86 -10.71
CA ILE A 9 19.05 0.77 -10.13
C ILE A 9 19.13 0.66 -8.60
N GLY A 10 20.06 -0.14 -8.07
CA GLY A 10 20.31 -0.24 -6.64
C GLY A 10 20.72 1.11 -6.03
N LYS A 11 21.65 1.81 -6.66
CA LYS A 11 22.10 3.16 -6.22
C LYS A 11 20.96 4.19 -6.21
N ILE A 12 20.04 4.16 -7.21
CA ILE A 12 18.86 5.04 -7.26
C ILE A 12 17.88 4.68 -6.15
N LYS A 13 17.63 3.39 -5.92
CA LYS A 13 16.77 2.88 -4.85
C LYS A 13 17.27 3.33 -3.48
N ASP A 14 18.54 3.15 -3.20
CA ASP A 14 19.16 3.53 -1.93
C ASP A 14 19.13 5.04 -1.69
N LYS A 15 19.34 5.85 -2.73
CA LYS A 15 19.22 7.30 -2.64
C LYS A 15 17.79 7.72 -2.28
N ARG A 16 16.77 7.09 -2.86
CA ARG A 16 15.36 7.37 -2.57
C ARG A 16 14.98 6.94 -1.15
N ILE A 17 15.45 5.77 -0.70
CA ILE A 17 15.23 5.28 0.67
C ILE A 17 15.83 6.26 1.68
N ARG A 18 17.08 6.67 1.51
CA ARG A 18 17.76 7.64 2.39
C ARG A 18 17.05 8.99 2.42
N SER A 19 16.59 9.50 1.27
CA SER A 19 15.81 10.75 1.24
C SER A 19 14.51 10.64 2.05
N LYS A 20 13.80 9.50 1.95
CA LYS A 20 12.58 9.28 2.71
C LYS A 20 12.83 9.14 4.20
N GLN A 21 13.92 8.47 4.59
CA GLN A 21 14.34 8.38 5.99
C GLN A 21 14.66 9.75 6.57
N GLN A 22 15.40 10.58 5.84
CA GLN A 22 15.68 11.96 6.25
C GLN A 22 14.41 12.80 6.39
N TRP A 23 13.43 12.62 5.49
CA TRP A 23 12.15 13.33 5.60
C TRP A 23 11.34 12.87 6.82
N ALA A 24 11.41 11.57 7.16
CA ALA A 24 10.80 11.03 8.36
C ALA A 24 11.44 11.62 9.62
N GLU A 25 12.76 11.62 9.70
CA GLU A 25 13.54 12.17 10.81
C GLU A 25 13.30 13.68 11.00
N GLN A 26 13.09 14.41 9.90
CA GLN A 26 12.78 15.85 9.92
C GLN A 26 11.31 16.14 10.21
N GLY A 27 10.49 15.14 10.49
CA GLY A 27 9.03 15.32 10.67
C GLY A 27 8.30 15.81 9.42
N ARG A 28 8.93 15.68 8.23
CA ARG A 28 8.37 16.12 6.94
C ARG A 28 7.46 15.09 6.30
N LEU A 29 7.35 13.90 6.87
CA LEU A 29 6.33 12.94 6.45
C LEU A 29 4.98 13.46 6.91
N ILE A 30 4.09 13.60 5.96
CA ILE A 30 2.72 14.01 6.22
C ILE A 30 2.00 12.81 6.82
N THR A 31 2.07 12.69 8.13
CA THR A 31 1.15 11.83 8.85
C THR A 31 -0.18 12.56 8.84
N GLY A 32 -1.21 11.98 8.24
CA GLY A 32 -2.54 12.57 8.19
C GLY A 32 -2.97 13.01 9.59
N ARG A 33 -3.11 14.31 9.79
CA ARG A 33 -3.78 14.85 10.98
C ARG A 33 -5.27 14.85 10.64
N PRO A 34 -6.13 14.17 11.42
CA PRO A 34 -7.57 14.15 11.18
C PRO A 34 -8.25 15.52 11.28
N ASP A 35 -7.51 16.55 11.66
CA ASP A 35 -8.05 17.79 12.25
C ASP A 35 -7.83 19.07 11.42
N LEU A 36 -7.41 18.94 10.15
CA LEU A 36 -7.42 20.10 9.26
C LEU A 36 -8.81 20.20 8.66
N GLY A 37 -9.66 20.99 9.32
CA GLY A 37 -10.99 21.30 8.85
C GLY A 37 -11.03 21.58 7.35
N HIS A 38 -12.13 21.25 6.71
CA HIS A 38 -12.43 21.12 5.29
C HIS A 38 -12.02 22.27 4.33
N VAL A 39 -11.20 23.22 4.74
CA VAL A 39 -10.86 24.42 3.95
C VAL A 39 -9.70 24.20 2.98
N ASN A 40 -8.84 23.21 3.22
CA ASN A 40 -7.76 22.90 2.28
C ASN A 40 -7.46 21.40 2.28
N ARG A 41 -8.06 20.66 1.33
CA ARG A 41 -7.85 19.21 1.15
C ARG A 41 -6.40 18.86 0.78
N LEU A 42 -5.61 19.86 0.37
CA LEU A 42 -4.23 19.65 -0.06
C LEU A 42 -3.29 19.75 1.15
N PRO A 43 -2.66 18.66 1.58
CA PRO A 43 -1.70 18.69 2.67
C PRO A 43 -0.48 19.56 2.32
N PRO A 44 0.19 20.17 3.32
CA PRO A 44 1.40 20.98 3.09
C PRO A 44 2.47 20.19 2.32
N GLY A 45 3.08 20.82 1.31
CA GLY A 45 4.13 20.24 0.49
C GLY A 45 3.66 19.25 -0.57
N GLN A 46 2.34 19.02 -0.70
CA GLN A 46 1.74 18.23 -1.77
C GLN A 46 1.33 19.13 -2.95
N LYS A 47 1.25 18.52 -4.14
CA LYS A 47 0.62 19.11 -5.32
C LYS A 47 -0.52 18.21 -5.80
N GLU A 48 -1.62 18.83 -6.22
CA GLU A 48 -2.71 18.08 -6.86
C GLU A 48 -2.28 17.55 -8.22
N VAL A 49 -2.67 16.31 -8.51
CA VAL A 49 -2.50 15.66 -9.82
C VAL A 49 -3.82 15.07 -10.29
N LYS A 50 -4.05 15.08 -11.61
CA LYS A 50 -5.24 14.50 -12.23
C LYS A 50 -5.00 13.10 -12.80
N ASN A 51 -3.76 12.78 -13.10
CA ASN A 51 -3.32 11.46 -13.57
C ASN A 51 -2.85 10.59 -12.41
N TRP A 52 -2.55 9.33 -12.70
CA TRP A 52 -1.90 8.43 -11.77
C TRP A 52 -0.39 8.43 -12.03
N PRO A 53 0.42 9.07 -11.17
CA PRO A 53 1.87 8.92 -11.27
C PRO A 53 2.25 7.48 -10.95
N VAL A 54 2.97 6.83 -11.87
CA VAL A 54 3.42 5.46 -11.69
C VAL A 54 4.82 5.45 -11.09
N LEU A 55 4.97 4.74 -9.97
CA LEU A 55 6.26 4.44 -9.36
C LEU A 55 6.31 2.94 -9.12
N ASP A 56 7.21 2.26 -9.80
CA ASP A 56 7.51 0.86 -9.57
C ASP A 56 8.93 0.66 -9.01
N LEU A 57 9.26 -0.55 -8.64
CA LEU A 57 10.60 -0.94 -8.19
C LEU A 57 11.51 -1.38 -9.37
N GLY A 58 11.09 -1.14 -10.61
CA GLY A 58 11.77 -1.57 -11.83
C GLY A 58 11.47 -3.03 -12.20
N VAL A 59 10.59 -3.69 -11.47
CA VAL A 59 10.10 -5.03 -11.76
C VAL A 59 8.59 -4.96 -11.94
N GLN A 60 8.12 -5.34 -13.13
CA GLN A 60 6.69 -5.44 -13.43
C GLN A 60 6.34 -6.93 -13.55
N PRO A 61 5.78 -7.56 -12.50
CA PRO A 61 5.46 -8.98 -12.53
C PRO A 61 4.32 -9.25 -13.52
N ASP A 62 4.52 -10.23 -14.41
CA ASP A 62 3.48 -10.74 -15.32
C ASP A 62 2.58 -11.74 -14.57
N VAL A 63 1.59 -11.21 -13.85
CA VAL A 63 0.64 -12.03 -13.09
C VAL A 63 -0.63 -12.22 -13.90
N LYS A 64 -0.74 -13.38 -14.53
CA LYS A 64 -1.96 -13.75 -15.27
C LYS A 64 -3.13 -14.04 -14.33
N PRO A 65 -4.39 -13.82 -14.76
CA PRO A 65 -5.58 -14.03 -13.92
C PRO A 65 -5.62 -15.42 -13.27
N GLU A 66 -5.23 -16.46 -14.00
CA GLU A 66 -5.20 -17.85 -13.51
C GLU A 66 -4.16 -18.09 -12.42
N ASN A 67 -3.09 -17.28 -12.39
CA ASN A 67 -2.01 -17.36 -11.41
C ASN A 67 -2.17 -16.39 -10.24
N TRP A 68 -3.10 -15.45 -10.37
CA TRP A 68 -3.35 -14.48 -9.31
C TRP A 68 -3.88 -15.15 -8.04
N ARG A 69 -3.33 -14.81 -6.90
CA ARG A 69 -3.76 -15.30 -5.58
C ARG A 69 -3.67 -14.19 -4.55
N LEU A 70 -4.70 -14.09 -3.71
CA LEU A 70 -4.63 -13.35 -2.45
C LEU A 70 -4.45 -14.35 -1.31
N GLN A 71 -3.32 -14.33 -0.66
CA GLN A 71 -3.03 -15.16 0.50
C GLN A 71 -3.09 -14.32 1.76
N ILE A 72 -3.83 -14.78 2.78
CA ILE A 72 -3.86 -14.17 4.11
C ILE A 72 -3.50 -15.26 5.10
N MET A 73 -2.39 -15.06 5.81
CA MET A 73 -1.80 -16.04 6.73
C MET A 73 -1.13 -15.36 7.92
N GLY A 74 -0.58 -16.14 8.83
CA GLY A 74 0.08 -15.67 10.04
C GLY A 74 -0.82 -15.79 11.25
N LEU A 75 -0.94 -14.72 12.04
CA LEU A 75 -1.74 -14.70 13.28
C LEU A 75 -3.25 -14.58 12.99
N VAL A 76 -3.80 -15.55 12.30
CA VAL A 76 -5.23 -15.68 11.98
C VAL A 76 -5.75 -17.05 12.38
N GLU A 77 -7.07 -17.16 12.64
CA GLU A 77 -7.71 -18.46 12.92
C GLU A 77 -7.88 -19.26 11.62
N ASN A 78 -8.26 -18.59 10.53
CA ASN A 78 -8.60 -19.20 9.25
C ASN A 78 -7.68 -18.63 8.13
N PRO A 79 -6.48 -19.20 7.92
CA PRO A 79 -5.67 -18.79 6.78
C PRO A 79 -6.36 -19.14 5.46
N VAL A 80 -6.30 -18.24 4.49
CA VAL A 80 -6.95 -18.42 3.18
C VAL A 80 -6.00 -18.13 2.02
N ALA A 81 -6.26 -18.78 0.88
CA ALA A 81 -5.65 -18.47 -0.40
C ALA A 81 -6.77 -18.41 -1.44
N LEU A 82 -7.12 -17.20 -1.87
CA LEU A 82 -8.22 -16.95 -2.80
C LEU A 82 -7.69 -16.83 -4.22
N THR A 83 -8.37 -17.48 -5.17
CA THR A 83 -8.21 -17.20 -6.60
C THR A 83 -8.85 -15.83 -6.92
N LEU A 84 -8.55 -15.29 -8.10
CA LEU A 84 -9.17 -14.05 -8.56
C LEU A 84 -10.70 -14.17 -8.64
N GLU A 85 -11.21 -15.33 -9.07
CA GLU A 85 -12.65 -15.58 -9.14
C GLU A 85 -13.29 -15.62 -7.75
N GLN A 86 -12.67 -16.34 -6.82
CA GLN A 86 -13.13 -16.40 -5.43
C GLN A 86 -13.11 -15.02 -4.77
N PHE A 87 -12.06 -14.23 -5.02
CA PHE A 87 -11.97 -12.86 -4.51
C PHE A 87 -13.07 -11.96 -5.09
N LYS A 88 -13.33 -12.05 -6.40
CA LYS A 88 -14.40 -11.28 -7.06
C LYS A 88 -15.81 -11.70 -6.64
N ALA A 89 -15.97 -12.94 -6.16
CA ALA A 89 -17.26 -13.43 -5.64
C ALA A 89 -17.57 -12.95 -4.21
N LEU A 90 -16.59 -12.39 -3.49
CA LEU A 90 -16.84 -11.76 -2.19
C LEU A 90 -17.67 -10.47 -2.37
N PRO A 91 -18.36 -10.02 -1.31
CA PRO A 91 -19.07 -8.74 -1.34
C PRO A 91 -18.17 -7.59 -1.80
N GLN A 92 -18.57 -6.91 -2.87
CA GLN A 92 -17.88 -5.75 -3.42
C GLN A 92 -18.53 -4.49 -2.88
N GLU A 93 -17.72 -3.50 -2.53
CA GLU A 93 -18.14 -2.20 -2.02
C GLU A 93 -17.59 -1.09 -2.92
N ASP A 94 -18.38 -0.05 -3.15
CA ASP A 94 -17.95 1.16 -3.84
C ASP A 94 -17.70 2.26 -2.81
N PHE A 95 -16.61 2.99 -2.94
CA PHE A 95 -16.30 4.13 -2.08
C PHE A 95 -15.48 5.17 -2.81
N VAL A 96 -15.51 6.39 -2.26
CA VAL A 96 -14.74 7.52 -2.79
C VAL A 96 -13.77 7.99 -1.73
N SER A 97 -12.51 8.15 -2.10
CA SER A 97 -11.49 8.67 -1.19
C SER A 97 -10.38 9.41 -1.90
N ASP A 98 -9.67 10.22 -1.13
CA ASP A 98 -8.47 10.89 -1.57
C ASP A 98 -7.25 9.99 -1.38
N ILE A 99 -6.22 10.22 -2.19
CA ILE A 99 -4.89 9.64 -2.00
C ILE A 99 -3.88 10.77 -1.81
N HIS A 100 -3.04 10.61 -0.78
CA HIS A 100 -1.89 11.47 -0.51
C HIS A 100 -0.63 10.63 -0.53
N CYS A 101 0.18 10.76 -1.58
CA CYS A 101 1.36 9.94 -1.75
C CYS A 101 2.57 10.56 -1.04
N VAL A 102 3.42 9.71 -0.45
CA VAL A 102 4.69 10.13 0.17
C VAL A 102 5.63 10.84 -0.82
N THR A 103 5.42 10.71 -2.12
CA THR A 103 6.18 11.41 -3.16
C THR A 103 5.62 12.80 -3.51
N ALA A 104 4.89 13.40 -2.56
CA ALA A 104 4.42 14.78 -2.58
C ALA A 104 3.38 15.11 -3.66
N TRP A 105 2.44 14.19 -3.91
CA TRP A 105 1.28 14.46 -4.73
C TRP A 105 -0.01 13.95 -4.08
N SER A 106 -1.12 14.60 -4.40
CA SER A 106 -2.47 14.25 -3.96
C SER A 106 -3.39 14.11 -5.16
N ARG A 107 -4.31 13.17 -5.09
CA ARG A 107 -5.39 12.99 -6.04
C ARG A 107 -6.69 12.79 -5.30
N TYR A 108 -7.71 13.56 -5.68
CA TYR A 108 -8.99 13.62 -4.98
C TYR A 108 -10.07 12.78 -5.64
N ASP A 109 -11.10 12.48 -4.85
CA ASP A 109 -12.36 11.89 -5.30
C ASP A 109 -12.14 10.63 -6.14
N ASN A 110 -11.22 9.76 -5.72
CA ASN A 110 -10.95 8.52 -6.41
C ASN A 110 -12.09 7.54 -6.15
N HIS A 111 -12.72 7.08 -7.21
CA HIS A 111 -13.72 6.03 -7.15
C HIS A 111 -13.05 4.67 -7.10
N TRP A 112 -13.37 3.90 -6.09
CA TRP A 112 -12.85 2.57 -5.84
C TRP A 112 -13.97 1.57 -5.83
N GLN A 113 -13.71 0.38 -6.35
CA GLN A 113 -14.54 -0.79 -6.18
C GLN A 113 -13.66 -1.95 -5.72
N GLY A 114 -14.11 -2.68 -4.71
CA GLY A 114 -13.34 -3.80 -4.19
C GLY A 114 -13.95 -4.44 -2.96
N VAL A 115 -13.25 -5.43 -2.44
CA VAL A 115 -13.61 -6.11 -1.18
C VAL A 115 -13.05 -5.31 -0.02
N SER A 116 -13.90 -4.94 0.95
CA SER A 116 -13.42 -4.20 2.12
C SER A 116 -12.47 -5.04 2.98
N SER A 117 -11.50 -4.37 3.60
CA SER A 117 -10.61 -5.01 4.56
C SER A 117 -11.38 -5.67 5.71
N LYS A 118 -12.50 -5.08 6.13
CA LYS A 118 -13.39 -5.64 7.15
C LYS A 118 -13.94 -7.01 6.74
N THR A 119 -14.37 -7.17 5.48
CA THR A 119 -14.83 -8.46 4.95
C THR A 119 -13.74 -9.51 5.01
N LEU A 120 -12.50 -9.15 4.60
CA LEU A 120 -11.37 -10.06 4.66
C LEU A 120 -10.96 -10.42 6.09
N LEU A 121 -10.94 -9.45 7.00
CA LEU A 121 -10.62 -9.67 8.42
C LEU A 121 -11.68 -10.57 9.08
N ASN A 122 -12.96 -10.38 8.79
CA ASN A 122 -14.04 -11.24 9.30
C ASN A 122 -13.89 -12.68 8.79
N LEU A 123 -13.42 -12.87 7.56
CA LEU A 123 -13.18 -14.20 6.97
C LEU A 123 -12.04 -14.94 7.68
N VAL A 124 -10.92 -14.26 7.92
CA VAL A 124 -9.70 -14.88 8.45
C VAL A 124 -9.61 -14.86 9.98
N LYS A 125 -10.36 -13.99 10.65
CA LYS A 125 -10.40 -13.82 12.11
C LYS A 125 -9.00 -13.66 12.72
N PRO A 126 -8.43 -12.44 12.68
CA PRO A 126 -7.14 -12.18 13.30
C PRO A 126 -7.17 -12.55 14.79
N LYS A 127 -6.10 -13.17 15.27
CA LYS A 127 -5.91 -13.46 16.70
C LYS A 127 -5.64 -12.17 17.48
N ALA A 128 -5.87 -12.17 18.78
CA ALA A 128 -5.70 -10.98 19.62
C ALA A 128 -4.28 -10.40 19.60
N GLU A 129 -3.27 -11.23 19.34
CA GLU A 129 -1.87 -10.82 19.24
C GLU A 129 -1.50 -10.17 17.92
N ALA A 130 -2.40 -10.23 16.91
CA ALA A 130 -2.17 -9.64 15.59
C ALA A 130 -2.32 -8.12 15.64
N SER A 131 -1.24 -7.39 15.84
CA SER A 131 -1.22 -5.93 15.95
C SER A 131 -1.06 -5.21 14.61
N HIS A 132 -0.55 -5.89 13.58
CA HIS A 132 -0.27 -5.32 12.27
C HIS A 132 -0.64 -6.28 11.14
N ILE A 133 -0.98 -5.69 9.98
CA ILE A 133 -1.11 -6.39 8.71
C ILE A 133 0.09 -5.99 7.86
N VAL A 134 0.84 -6.96 7.35
CA VAL A 134 1.93 -6.74 6.41
C VAL A 134 1.44 -7.15 5.01
N PHE A 135 1.50 -6.21 4.09
CA PHE A 135 1.17 -6.45 2.68
C PHE A 135 2.44 -6.79 1.92
N HIS A 136 2.38 -7.85 1.13
CA HIS A 136 3.45 -8.28 0.23
C HIS A 136 2.93 -8.23 -1.20
N ALA A 137 3.55 -7.43 -2.04
CA ALA A 137 3.22 -7.34 -3.45
C ALA A 137 4.07 -8.32 -4.29
N TYR A 138 3.59 -8.63 -5.49
CA TYR A 138 4.27 -9.56 -6.39
C TYR A 138 5.64 -9.07 -6.88
N ASP A 139 5.91 -7.77 -6.82
CA ASP A 139 7.21 -7.16 -7.13
C ASP A 139 8.19 -7.16 -5.96
N GLY A 140 7.79 -7.73 -4.81
CA GLY A 140 8.57 -7.78 -3.59
C GLY A 140 8.45 -6.52 -2.72
N TYR A 141 7.61 -5.54 -3.09
CA TYR A 141 7.32 -4.41 -2.23
C TYR A 141 6.54 -4.86 -1.00
N THR A 142 6.84 -4.27 0.16
CA THR A 142 6.12 -4.52 1.40
C THR A 142 5.71 -3.22 2.08
N THR A 143 4.55 -3.23 2.72
CA THR A 143 4.09 -2.15 3.60
C THR A 143 3.27 -2.74 4.73
N ASN A 144 3.00 -1.95 5.77
CA ASN A 144 2.21 -2.41 6.90
C ASN A 144 1.23 -1.34 7.38
N VAL A 145 0.15 -1.80 8.00
CA VAL A 145 -0.82 -0.98 8.73
C VAL A 145 -1.14 -1.65 10.07
N THR A 146 -1.61 -0.87 11.03
CA THR A 146 -2.14 -1.42 12.29
C THR A 146 -3.48 -2.10 12.06
N THR A 147 -3.84 -3.06 12.92
CA THR A 147 -5.15 -3.73 12.92
C THR A 147 -6.25 -2.91 13.59
N THR A 148 -5.88 -1.83 14.27
CA THR A 148 -6.75 -0.89 15.01
C THR A 148 -6.66 0.51 14.43
#